data_8234708c1165fbc5bfb4980f52f75f7a
#
_entry.id   8234708c1165fbc5bfb4980f52f75f7a
#
_cell.length_a   1.000
_cell.length_b   1.000
_cell.length_c   1.000
_cell.angle_alpha   90.00
_cell.angle_beta   90.00
_cell.angle_gamma   90.00
#
_symmetry.space_group_name_H-M   'P 1'
#
loop_
_entity.id
_entity.type
_entity.pdbx_description
1 polymer ?
#
loop_
_entity_poly.entity_id
_entity_poly.type
_entity_poly.pdbx_seq_one_letter_code
_entity_poly.pdbx_strand_id
1 'polypeptide(L)'
;NKPMTVGEGKAVVEHMKEFKVKPMIDKDDYMYVNNVYDCMIQFRGKDFNVIEYESRGGNYKLCEVEDLAGFVDYPLNKILTTSDPEYLQEHYLEMMEPFKDKLNCMFTAPFYFEITAKDIDKAKALETVLKPLNIKQDEIIAFGDGHNDISIIKYAGIGVAMENAVPDLKEIADEITLSNNQDGIAETLIKHI
;
A
#
# COMPACT_ATOMS: atom_id res chain seq x y z
N ASN A 1 -4.76 -7.20 -13.78
CA ASN A 1 -3.72 -7.27 -12.77
C ASN A 1 -2.35 -7.38 -13.46
N LYS A 2 -1.37 -6.58 -13.05
CA LYS A 2 0.01 -6.64 -13.55
C LYS A 2 0.91 -6.92 -12.34
N PRO A 3 1.09 -8.19 -11.95
CA PRO A 3 1.95 -8.51 -10.82
C PRO A 3 3.43 -8.33 -11.17
N MET A 4 4.27 -8.21 -10.16
CA MET A 4 5.71 -8.41 -10.29
C MET A 4 5.99 -9.84 -10.78
N THR A 5 6.99 -9.99 -11.62
CA THR A 5 7.46 -11.33 -12.02
C THR A 5 8.09 -12.08 -10.84
N VAL A 6 8.16 -13.39 -10.92
CA VAL A 6 8.85 -14.22 -9.91
C VAL A 6 10.29 -13.73 -9.68
N GLY A 7 11.01 -13.37 -10.77
CA GLY A 7 12.37 -12.89 -10.69
C GLY A 7 12.49 -11.55 -9.94
N GLU A 8 11.58 -10.62 -10.21
CA GLU A 8 11.53 -9.34 -9.49
C GLU A 8 11.20 -9.54 -8.02
N GLY A 9 10.19 -10.35 -7.70
CA GLY A 9 9.83 -10.67 -6.32
C GLY A 9 10.97 -11.29 -5.52
N LYS A 10 11.65 -12.29 -6.09
CA LYS A 10 12.85 -12.88 -5.48
C LYS A 10 13.95 -11.86 -5.24
N ALA A 11 14.25 -11.02 -6.25
CA ALA A 11 15.31 -10.03 -6.13
C ALA A 11 15.01 -8.99 -5.03
N VAL A 12 13.75 -8.57 -4.90
CA VAL A 12 13.32 -7.66 -3.83
C VAL A 12 13.51 -8.31 -2.46
N VAL A 13 12.95 -9.51 -2.25
CA VAL A 13 13.04 -10.20 -0.95
C VAL A 13 14.49 -10.48 -0.57
N GLU A 14 15.33 -10.87 -1.54
CA GLU A 14 16.75 -11.12 -1.29
C GLU A 14 17.50 -9.83 -0.90
N HIS A 15 17.25 -8.72 -1.62
CA HIS A 15 17.85 -7.43 -1.30
C HIS A 15 17.42 -6.91 0.09
N MET A 16 16.18 -7.14 0.50
CA MET A 16 15.71 -6.73 1.82
C MET A 16 16.43 -7.45 2.98
N LYS A 17 17.12 -8.56 2.74
CA LYS A 17 17.95 -9.23 3.75
C LYS A 17 19.16 -8.39 4.20
N GLU A 18 19.58 -7.40 3.41
CA GLU A 18 20.67 -6.48 3.73
C GLU A 18 20.26 -5.42 4.76
N PHE A 19 18.96 -5.28 5.05
CA PHE A 19 18.39 -4.26 5.91
C PHE A 19 17.68 -4.87 7.14
N LYS A 20 17.52 -4.06 8.19
CA LYS A 20 16.74 -4.44 9.38
C LYS A 20 15.23 -4.28 9.13
N VAL A 21 14.73 -4.99 8.13
CA VAL A 21 13.33 -4.93 7.71
C VAL A 21 12.74 -6.32 7.62
N LYS A 22 11.41 -6.41 7.65
CA LYS A 22 10.66 -7.67 7.55
C LYS A 22 9.76 -7.62 6.32
N PRO A 23 10.15 -8.26 5.21
CA PRO A 23 9.26 -8.41 4.07
C PRO A 23 8.15 -9.41 4.38
N MET A 24 6.95 -9.10 3.93
CA MET A 24 5.74 -9.93 4.00
C MET A 24 5.21 -10.10 2.58
N ILE A 25 4.82 -11.32 2.24
CA ILE A 25 4.17 -11.64 0.96
C ILE A 25 2.88 -12.41 1.22
N ASP A 26 1.87 -12.19 0.39
CA ASP A 26 0.58 -12.87 0.50
C ASP A 26 0.36 -13.85 -0.67
N LYS A 27 -0.31 -14.93 -0.37
CA LYS A 27 -0.84 -15.90 -1.34
C LYS A 27 -2.09 -16.52 -0.78
N ASP A 28 -3.20 -16.34 -1.50
CA ASP A 28 -4.51 -16.77 -1.05
C ASP A 28 -4.85 -16.19 0.34
N ASP A 29 -5.19 -17.04 1.31
CA ASP A 29 -5.53 -16.64 2.68
C ASP A 29 -4.30 -16.55 3.62
N TYR A 30 -3.09 -16.67 3.09
CA TYR A 30 -1.87 -16.73 3.90
C TYR A 30 -0.98 -15.52 3.69
N MET A 31 -0.35 -15.09 4.77
CA MET A 31 0.77 -14.16 4.77
C MET A 31 2.03 -14.90 5.20
N TYR A 32 3.03 -14.90 4.33
CA TYR A 32 4.30 -15.60 4.51
C TYR A 32 5.38 -14.62 4.97
N VAL A 33 6.12 -15.03 5.99
CA VAL A 33 7.18 -14.23 6.63
C VAL A 33 8.33 -15.14 7.08
N ASN A 34 9.51 -14.59 7.32
CA ASN A 34 10.62 -15.37 7.88
C ASN A 34 10.46 -15.63 9.38
N ASN A 35 9.98 -14.66 10.15
CA ASN A 35 9.85 -14.76 11.60
C ASN A 35 8.70 -13.87 12.09
N VAL A 36 7.68 -14.49 12.66
CA VAL A 36 6.50 -13.79 13.20
C VAL A 36 6.82 -13.04 14.49
N TYR A 37 7.80 -13.49 15.27
CA TYR A 37 8.05 -12.97 16.63
C TYR A 37 9.06 -11.81 16.67
N ASP A 38 9.93 -11.69 15.67
CA ASP A 38 10.95 -10.64 15.58
C ASP A 38 10.50 -9.46 14.72
N CYS A 39 9.40 -8.83 15.13
CA CYS A 39 8.77 -7.73 14.37
C CYS A 39 8.04 -6.72 15.27
N MET A 40 8.52 -6.59 16.51
CA MET A 40 8.05 -5.53 17.42
C MET A 40 8.54 -4.18 16.93
N ILE A 41 7.64 -3.23 16.79
CA ILE A 41 7.94 -1.83 16.49
C ILE A 41 7.27 -0.93 17.52
N GLN A 42 7.81 0.30 17.67
CA GLN A 42 7.20 1.34 18.46
C GLN A 42 6.58 2.41 17.56
N PHE A 43 5.29 2.69 17.75
CA PHE A 43 4.61 3.75 17.03
C PHE A 43 3.58 4.45 17.92
N ARG A 44 3.65 5.77 17.99
CA ARG A 44 2.78 6.62 18.83
C ARG A 44 2.72 6.17 20.30
N GLY A 45 3.88 5.76 20.84
CA GLY A 45 4.01 5.35 22.24
C GLY A 45 3.42 3.97 22.55
N LYS A 46 3.14 3.15 21.55
CA LYS A 46 2.68 1.77 21.71
C LYS A 46 3.66 0.83 21.03
N ASP A 47 3.96 -0.27 21.71
CA ASP A 47 4.70 -1.39 21.14
C ASP A 47 3.70 -2.42 20.62
N PHE A 48 3.90 -2.90 19.41
CA PHE A 48 3.05 -3.95 18.84
C PHE A 48 3.81 -4.79 17.81
N ASN A 49 3.38 -6.03 17.63
CA ASN A 49 3.87 -6.88 16.57
C ASN A 49 3.18 -6.49 15.26
N VAL A 50 3.95 -5.91 14.34
CA VAL A 50 3.41 -5.36 13.09
C VAL A 50 2.94 -6.44 12.12
N ILE A 51 3.55 -7.62 12.14
CA ILE A 51 3.13 -8.77 11.31
C ILE A 51 1.78 -9.30 11.79
N GLU A 52 1.58 -9.44 13.10
CA GLU A 52 0.26 -9.81 13.65
C GLU A 52 -0.79 -8.73 13.35
N TYR A 53 -0.42 -7.46 13.43
CA TYR A 53 -1.31 -6.35 13.12
C TYR A 53 -1.81 -6.42 11.68
N GLU A 54 -0.90 -6.59 10.71
CA GLU A 54 -1.23 -6.72 9.29
C GLU A 54 -2.07 -7.98 9.01
N SER A 55 -1.66 -9.12 9.59
CA SER A 55 -2.38 -10.38 9.45
C SER A 55 -3.83 -10.27 9.93
N ARG A 56 -4.08 -9.62 11.08
CA ARG A 56 -5.42 -9.40 11.60
C ARG A 56 -6.22 -8.42 10.74
N GLY A 57 -5.58 -7.35 10.27
CA GLY A 57 -6.20 -6.35 9.39
C GLY A 57 -6.66 -6.94 8.05
N GLY A 58 -5.84 -7.78 7.44
CA GLY A 58 -6.11 -8.47 6.19
C GLY A 58 -6.83 -9.82 6.32
N ASN A 59 -7.09 -10.29 7.56
CA ASN A 59 -7.64 -11.61 7.86
C ASN A 59 -6.81 -12.76 7.28
N TYR A 60 -5.47 -12.61 7.28
CA TYR A 60 -4.54 -13.63 6.81
C TYR A 60 -4.18 -14.63 7.90
N LYS A 61 -3.95 -15.87 7.50
CA LYS A 61 -3.27 -16.89 8.31
C LYS A 61 -1.76 -16.68 8.19
N LEU A 62 -1.06 -16.62 9.32
CA LEU A 62 0.40 -16.49 9.32
C LEU A 62 1.09 -17.81 9.01
N CYS A 63 2.10 -17.76 8.15
CA CYS A 63 2.95 -18.89 7.82
C CYS A 63 4.42 -18.46 7.83
N GLU A 64 5.23 -19.11 8.67
CA GLU A 64 6.67 -18.90 8.68
C GLU A 64 7.35 -19.78 7.64
N VAL A 65 8.31 -19.19 6.92
CA VAL A 65 9.17 -19.87 5.96
C VAL A 65 10.62 -19.49 6.20
N GLU A 66 11.52 -20.44 6.20
CA GLU A 66 12.94 -20.22 6.50
C GLU A 66 13.60 -19.32 5.44
N ASP A 67 13.33 -19.57 4.16
CA ASP A 67 13.82 -18.78 3.03
C ASP A 67 12.66 -18.20 2.23
N LEU A 68 12.26 -16.98 2.57
CA LEU A 68 11.16 -16.29 1.91
C LEU A 68 11.45 -15.99 0.42
N ALA A 69 12.71 -15.69 0.07
CA ALA A 69 13.09 -15.46 -1.32
C ALA A 69 13.01 -16.75 -2.15
N GLY A 70 13.50 -17.86 -1.59
CA GLY A 70 13.38 -19.19 -2.21
C GLY A 70 11.94 -19.64 -2.38
N PHE A 71 11.05 -19.26 -1.44
CA PHE A 71 9.63 -19.59 -1.45
C PHE A 71 8.85 -18.89 -2.58
N VAL A 72 9.29 -17.74 -3.08
CA VAL A 72 8.61 -17.01 -4.17
C VAL A 72 8.71 -17.80 -5.48
N ASP A 73 7.68 -18.55 -5.81
CA ASP A 73 7.57 -19.33 -7.06
C ASP A 73 6.38 -18.89 -7.95
N TYR A 74 5.72 -17.79 -7.58
CA TYR A 74 4.55 -17.20 -8.24
C TYR A 74 4.69 -15.68 -8.37
N PRO A 75 4.00 -15.04 -9.33
CA PRO A 75 3.99 -13.59 -9.47
C PRO A 75 3.34 -12.92 -8.25
N LEU A 76 3.97 -11.87 -7.72
CA LEU A 76 3.51 -11.15 -6.52
C LEU A 76 2.79 -9.86 -6.90
N ASN A 77 1.64 -9.60 -6.30
CA ASN A 77 0.95 -8.33 -6.45
C ASN A 77 1.67 -7.20 -5.71
N LYS A 78 2.18 -7.49 -4.52
CA LYS A 78 2.97 -6.58 -3.70
C LYS A 78 3.93 -7.34 -2.79
N ILE A 79 4.94 -6.64 -2.31
CA ILE A 79 5.74 -7.01 -1.15
C ILE A 79 5.59 -5.87 -0.16
N LEU A 80 5.09 -6.16 1.02
CA LEU A 80 4.99 -5.20 2.11
C LEU A 80 6.17 -5.40 3.04
N THR A 81 6.98 -4.36 3.21
CA THR A 81 8.16 -4.40 4.07
C THR A 81 7.92 -3.51 5.28
N THR A 82 8.29 -3.98 6.47
CA THR A 82 8.08 -3.26 7.72
C THR A 82 9.33 -3.14 8.55
N SER A 83 9.45 -2.04 9.28
CA SER A 83 10.45 -1.76 10.30
C SER A 83 10.01 -0.55 11.14
N ASP A 84 10.87 -0.13 12.09
CA ASP A 84 10.67 1.14 12.77
C ASP A 84 10.59 2.30 11.78
N PRO A 85 9.68 3.26 11.99
CA PRO A 85 9.47 4.38 11.08
C PRO A 85 10.74 5.19 10.79
N GLU A 86 11.55 5.45 11.81
CA GLU A 86 12.81 6.20 11.67
C GLU A 86 13.81 5.45 10.80
N TYR A 87 13.96 4.13 11.03
CA TYR A 87 14.83 3.28 10.23
C TYR A 87 14.41 3.25 8.76
N LEU A 88 13.11 3.11 8.47
CA LEU A 88 12.61 3.13 7.10
C LEU A 88 12.87 4.47 6.42
N GLN A 89 12.65 5.60 7.11
CA GLN A 89 12.93 6.93 6.57
C GLN A 89 14.41 7.16 6.27
N GLU A 90 15.31 6.58 7.05
CA GLU A 90 16.75 6.69 6.85
C GLU A 90 17.23 5.87 5.64
N HIS A 91 16.68 4.66 5.43
CA HIS A 91 17.22 3.67 4.49
C HIS A 91 16.38 3.44 3.21
N TYR A 92 15.17 4.00 3.10
CA TYR A 92 14.28 3.67 1.97
C TYR A 92 14.89 3.95 0.58
N LEU A 93 15.72 4.98 0.45
CA LEU A 93 16.41 5.30 -0.81
C LEU A 93 17.37 4.19 -1.22
N GLU A 94 18.12 3.62 -0.27
CA GLU A 94 19.02 2.50 -0.51
C GLU A 94 18.22 1.23 -0.84
N MET A 95 17.12 0.99 -0.12
CA MET A 95 16.23 -0.15 -0.35
C MET A 95 15.60 -0.13 -1.75
N MET A 96 15.22 1.06 -2.25
CA MET A 96 14.59 1.18 -3.56
C MET A 96 15.57 1.30 -4.73
N GLU A 97 16.82 1.69 -4.48
CA GLU A 97 17.78 2.03 -5.54
C GLU A 97 17.91 0.99 -6.66
N PRO A 98 18.01 -0.34 -6.39
CA PRO A 98 18.07 -1.35 -7.45
C PRO A 98 16.80 -1.48 -8.29
N PHE A 99 15.67 -0.96 -7.78
CA PHE A 99 14.32 -1.19 -8.31
C PHE A 99 13.63 0.06 -8.86
N LYS A 100 14.14 1.25 -8.59
CA LYS A 100 13.52 2.57 -8.87
C LYS A 100 13.00 2.75 -10.31
N ASP A 101 13.67 2.12 -11.30
CA ASP A 101 13.27 2.21 -12.69
C ASP A 101 12.33 1.08 -13.14
N LYS A 102 12.15 0.03 -12.32
CA LYS A 102 11.43 -1.20 -12.66
C LYS A 102 10.20 -1.43 -11.83
N LEU A 103 10.17 -0.95 -10.60
CA LEU A 103 9.10 -1.16 -9.63
C LEU A 103 8.63 0.17 -9.04
N ASN A 104 7.43 0.20 -8.53
CA ASN A 104 6.98 1.27 -7.65
C ASN A 104 7.37 0.94 -6.22
N CYS A 105 7.91 1.92 -5.50
CA CYS A 105 8.28 1.81 -4.10
C CYS A 105 7.68 3.02 -3.37
N MET A 106 6.86 2.79 -2.35
CA MET A 106 6.15 3.87 -1.65
C MET A 106 5.88 3.54 -0.19
N PHE A 107 5.76 4.59 0.62
CA PHE A 107 5.21 4.45 1.96
C PHE A 107 3.68 4.37 1.90
N THR A 108 3.10 3.36 2.56
CA THR A 108 1.64 3.23 2.77
C THR A 108 1.24 3.50 4.22
N ALA A 109 2.22 3.43 5.14
CA ALA A 109 2.16 3.92 6.51
C ALA A 109 3.58 4.29 6.95
N PRO A 110 3.79 5.01 8.05
CA PRO A 110 5.14 5.35 8.52
C PRO A 110 6.06 4.14 8.75
N PHE A 111 5.49 2.99 9.09
CA PHE A 111 6.17 1.72 9.35
C PHE A 111 5.98 0.69 8.22
N TYR A 112 5.41 1.09 7.08
CA TYR A 112 5.23 0.25 5.90
C TYR A 112 5.83 0.85 4.65
N PHE A 113 6.72 0.10 4.02
CA PHE A 113 7.29 0.39 2.71
C PHE A 113 6.86 -0.70 1.73
N GLU A 114 6.02 -0.33 0.78
CA GLU A 114 5.39 -1.23 -0.18
C GLU A 114 6.11 -1.19 -1.53
N ILE A 115 6.33 -2.37 -2.11
CA ILE A 115 6.91 -2.53 -3.44
C ILE A 115 5.90 -3.27 -4.33
N THR A 116 5.61 -2.68 -5.51
CA THR A 116 4.66 -3.21 -6.49
C THR A 116 5.25 -3.14 -7.90
N ALA A 117 4.62 -3.82 -8.85
CA ALA A 117 5.01 -3.67 -10.26
C ALA A 117 4.85 -2.20 -10.71
N LYS A 118 5.71 -1.79 -11.65
CA LYS A 118 5.69 -0.44 -12.21
C LYS A 118 4.37 -0.14 -12.93
N ASP A 119 3.99 1.13 -12.90
CA ASP A 119 2.78 1.65 -13.54
C ASP A 119 1.46 1.10 -12.97
N ILE A 120 1.48 0.58 -11.74
CA ILE A 120 0.28 0.25 -11.00
C ILE A 120 -0.03 1.41 -10.07
N ASP A 121 -1.19 2.01 -10.28
CA ASP A 121 -1.81 2.98 -9.39
C ASP A 121 -3.32 2.72 -9.31
N LYS A 122 -3.98 3.33 -8.34
CA LYS A 122 -5.41 3.13 -8.11
C LYS A 122 -6.27 3.59 -9.32
N ALA A 123 -5.86 4.66 -10.01
CA ALA A 123 -6.60 5.17 -11.17
C ALA A 123 -6.56 4.20 -12.35
N LYS A 124 -5.39 3.68 -12.71
CA LYS A 124 -5.24 2.69 -13.80
C LYS A 124 -5.95 1.38 -13.49
N ALA A 125 -5.92 0.94 -12.22
CA ALA A 125 -6.67 -0.23 -11.81
C ALA A 125 -8.18 0.00 -11.98
N LEU A 126 -8.67 1.16 -11.55
CA LEU A 126 -10.07 1.54 -11.67
C LEU A 126 -10.50 1.67 -13.14
N GLU A 127 -9.73 2.37 -13.97
CA GLU A 127 -9.99 2.51 -15.41
C GLU A 127 -10.13 1.14 -16.09
N THR A 128 -9.23 0.20 -15.77
CA THR A 128 -9.25 -1.16 -16.32
C THR A 128 -10.56 -1.90 -16.01
N VAL A 129 -11.14 -1.67 -14.83
CA VAL A 129 -12.40 -2.30 -14.39
C VAL A 129 -13.62 -1.57 -14.95
N LEU A 130 -13.59 -0.24 -14.98
CA LEU A 130 -14.77 0.57 -15.35
C LEU A 130 -14.98 0.69 -16.87
N LYS A 131 -13.90 0.68 -17.65
CA LYS A 131 -13.97 0.77 -19.12
C LYS A 131 -14.85 -0.31 -19.77
N PRO A 132 -14.76 -1.61 -19.42
CA PRO A 132 -15.69 -2.63 -19.93
C PRO A 132 -17.15 -2.43 -19.50
N LEU A 133 -17.37 -1.72 -18.39
CA LEU A 133 -18.71 -1.40 -17.86
C LEU A 133 -19.31 -0.12 -18.48
N ASN A 134 -18.55 0.56 -19.36
CA ASN A 134 -18.90 1.86 -19.94
C ASN A 134 -19.15 2.96 -18.91
N ILE A 135 -18.56 2.87 -17.71
CA ILE A 135 -18.61 3.91 -16.69
C ILE A 135 -17.52 4.94 -17.01
N LYS A 136 -17.91 6.20 -17.10
CA LYS A 136 -17.02 7.33 -17.43
C LYS A 136 -16.46 7.98 -16.17
N GLN A 137 -15.39 8.75 -16.32
CA GLN A 137 -14.76 9.48 -15.21
C GLN A 137 -15.71 10.46 -14.52
N ASP A 138 -16.55 11.16 -15.29
CA ASP A 138 -17.56 12.11 -14.79
C ASP A 138 -18.69 11.45 -13.99
N GLU A 139 -18.79 10.13 -14.01
CA GLU A 139 -19.74 9.34 -13.21
C GLU A 139 -19.13 8.80 -11.91
N ILE A 140 -17.90 9.23 -11.57
CA ILE A 140 -17.15 8.71 -10.42
C ILE A 140 -16.94 9.81 -9.37
N ILE A 141 -17.25 9.50 -8.12
CA ILE A 141 -16.82 10.25 -6.95
C ILE A 141 -15.76 9.40 -6.23
N ALA A 142 -14.57 9.94 -6.01
CA ALA A 142 -13.50 9.26 -5.30
C ALA A 142 -13.19 9.97 -3.97
N PHE A 143 -12.88 9.18 -2.95
CA PHE A 143 -12.49 9.67 -1.62
C PHE A 143 -11.07 9.18 -1.30
N GLY A 144 -10.28 10.02 -0.64
CA GLY A 144 -8.93 9.67 -0.26
C GLY A 144 -8.39 10.46 0.92
N ASP A 145 -7.36 9.92 1.57
CA ASP A 145 -6.67 10.59 2.68
C ASP A 145 -5.14 10.50 2.61
N GLY A 146 -4.58 9.62 1.78
CA GLY A 146 -3.14 9.37 1.67
C GLY A 146 -2.54 9.68 0.29
N HIS A 147 -1.22 9.68 0.22
CA HIS A 147 -0.49 9.91 -1.05
C HIS A 147 -0.83 8.87 -2.13
N ASN A 148 -1.15 7.64 -1.74
CA ASN A 148 -1.55 6.57 -2.63
C ASN A 148 -2.94 6.79 -3.28
N ASP A 149 -3.70 7.79 -2.81
CA ASP A 149 -5.01 8.16 -3.35
C ASP A 149 -4.94 9.30 -4.37
N ILE A 150 -3.78 9.97 -4.50
CA ILE A 150 -3.59 11.10 -5.42
C ILE A 150 -4.04 10.76 -6.86
N SER A 151 -3.72 9.57 -7.34
CA SER A 151 -4.06 9.17 -8.70
C SER A 151 -5.57 9.01 -8.91
N ILE A 152 -6.27 8.42 -7.95
CA ILE A 152 -7.72 8.19 -8.05
C ILE A 152 -8.52 9.48 -7.86
N ILE A 153 -8.05 10.39 -6.98
CA ILE A 153 -8.64 11.71 -6.80
C ILE A 153 -8.55 12.55 -8.08
N LYS A 154 -7.40 12.53 -8.77
CA LYS A 154 -7.24 13.20 -10.07
C LYS A 154 -8.01 12.54 -11.22
N TYR A 155 -8.30 11.26 -11.11
CA TYR A 155 -8.97 10.49 -12.15
C TYR A 155 -10.48 10.66 -12.13
N ALA A 156 -11.09 10.76 -10.94
CA ALA A 156 -12.54 10.86 -10.78
C ALA A 156 -13.11 12.16 -11.32
N GLY A 157 -14.39 12.17 -11.65
CA GLY A 157 -15.14 13.38 -12.01
C GLY A 157 -15.31 14.32 -10.81
N ILE A 158 -15.37 13.75 -9.59
CA ILE A 158 -15.32 14.50 -8.34
C ILE A 158 -14.32 13.80 -7.42
N GLY A 159 -13.18 14.43 -7.16
CA GLY A 159 -12.17 13.98 -6.22
C GLY A 159 -12.35 14.66 -4.86
N VAL A 160 -12.57 13.88 -3.81
CA VAL A 160 -12.87 14.38 -2.46
C VAL A 160 -11.76 14.00 -1.48
N ALA A 161 -11.11 14.98 -0.87
CA ALA A 161 -10.16 14.74 0.21
C ALA A 161 -10.89 14.69 1.56
N MET A 162 -10.51 13.72 2.40
CA MET A 162 -10.96 13.69 3.79
C MET A 162 -10.32 14.84 4.59
N GLU A 163 -10.95 15.30 5.66
CA GLU A 163 -10.37 16.35 6.53
C GLU A 163 -9.01 15.91 7.11
N ASN A 164 -8.86 14.63 7.42
CA ASN A 164 -7.60 14.05 7.90
C ASN A 164 -6.59 13.74 6.79
N ALA A 165 -6.86 14.12 5.53
CA ALA A 165 -5.98 13.85 4.40
C ALA A 165 -4.67 14.65 4.48
N VAL A 166 -3.65 14.10 3.83
CA VAL A 166 -2.35 14.77 3.65
C VAL A 166 -2.51 16.08 2.86
N PRO A 167 -1.69 17.12 3.14
CA PRO A 167 -1.81 18.44 2.50
C PRO A 167 -1.85 18.37 0.97
N ASP A 168 -0.92 17.62 0.36
CA ASP A 168 -0.81 17.49 -1.10
C ASP A 168 -2.11 16.94 -1.75
N LEU A 169 -2.83 16.05 -1.04
CA LEU A 169 -4.09 15.52 -1.53
C LEU A 169 -5.20 16.57 -1.48
N LYS A 170 -5.23 17.37 -0.40
CA LYS A 170 -6.20 18.47 -0.26
C LYS A 170 -6.03 19.56 -1.31
N GLU A 171 -4.79 19.83 -1.75
CA GLU A 171 -4.49 20.82 -2.78
C GLU A 171 -5.04 20.44 -4.16
N ILE A 172 -5.18 19.14 -4.44
CA ILE A 172 -5.60 18.65 -5.77
C ILE A 172 -7.05 18.17 -5.82
N ALA A 173 -7.71 18.05 -4.66
CA ALA A 173 -9.09 17.60 -4.57
C ALA A 173 -10.07 18.72 -4.99
N ASP A 174 -11.18 18.33 -5.60
CA ASP A 174 -12.27 19.25 -5.94
C ASP A 174 -13.03 19.72 -4.69
N GLU A 175 -13.13 18.84 -3.68
CA GLU A 175 -13.80 19.10 -2.42
C GLU A 175 -13.02 18.54 -1.23
N ILE A 176 -13.19 19.17 -0.05
CA ILE A 176 -12.74 18.64 1.23
C ILE A 176 -13.98 18.34 2.07
N THR A 177 -14.10 17.08 2.51
CA THR A 177 -15.19 16.66 3.39
C THR A 177 -14.73 16.53 4.84
N LEU A 178 -15.62 16.09 5.74
CA LEU A 178 -15.30 15.81 7.14
C LEU A 178 -14.30 14.65 7.27
N SER A 179 -13.76 14.47 8.48
CA SER A 179 -12.82 13.38 8.75
C SER A 179 -13.50 12.00 8.69
N ASN A 180 -12.68 10.95 8.63
CA ASN A 180 -13.12 9.57 8.73
C ASN A 180 -13.86 9.25 10.05
N ASN A 181 -13.69 10.06 11.10
CA ASN A 181 -14.37 9.94 12.38
C ASN A 181 -15.70 10.71 12.45
N GLN A 182 -16.08 11.42 11.40
CA GLN A 182 -17.25 12.31 11.35
C GLN A 182 -18.14 12.01 10.12
N ASP A 183 -18.10 10.79 9.63
CA ASP A 183 -18.92 10.31 8.51
C ASP A 183 -18.77 11.16 7.21
N GLY A 184 -17.56 11.68 6.93
CA GLY A 184 -17.30 12.58 5.81
C GLY A 184 -17.74 12.04 4.45
N ILE A 185 -17.59 10.74 4.18
CA ILE A 185 -18.07 10.12 2.94
C ILE A 185 -19.58 10.25 2.82
N ALA A 186 -20.33 9.93 3.87
CA ALA A 186 -21.79 10.02 3.86
C ALA A 186 -22.27 11.46 3.67
N GLU A 187 -21.62 12.42 4.33
CA GLU A 187 -21.93 13.85 4.21
C GLU A 187 -21.79 14.36 2.76
N THR A 188 -20.74 13.92 2.07
CA THR A 188 -20.55 14.28 0.65
C THR A 188 -21.56 13.59 -0.25
N LEU A 189 -21.80 12.29 -0.07
CA LEU A 189 -22.74 11.55 -0.92
C LEU A 189 -24.16 12.13 -0.84
N ILE A 190 -24.61 12.57 0.32
CA ILE A 190 -25.93 13.23 0.49
C ILE A 190 -26.06 14.50 -0.37
N LYS A 191 -24.96 15.17 -0.70
CA LYS A 191 -24.97 16.40 -1.53
C LYS A 191 -25.01 16.10 -3.02
N HIS A 192 -24.51 14.91 -3.42
CA HIS A 192 -24.32 14.54 -4.83
C HIS A 192 -25.29 13.47 -5.36
N ILE A 193 -26.06 12.82 -4.48
CA ILE A 193 -27.06 11.81 -4.79
C ILE A 193 -28.46 12.25 -4.32
#